data_2bf4e77061a8dcba77857338dd6a5671
#
_entry.id   2bf4e77061a8dcba77857338dd6a5671
#
_cell.length_a   1.000
_cell.length_b   1.000
_cell.length_c   1.000
_cell.angle_alpha   90.00
_cell.angle_beta   90.00
_cell.angle_gamma   90.00
#
_symmetry.space_group_name_H-M   'P 1'
#
loop_
_entity.id
_entity.type
_entity.pdbx_description
1 polymer ?
#
loop_
_entity_poly.entity_id
_entity_poly.type
_entity_poly.pdbx_seq_one_letter_code
_entity_poly.pdbx_strand_id
1 'polypeptide(L)'
;LYVKNASDREMNVRDDGRNWDQLRPVKITRGIMKYAEGSALIETGETKVLCTATFEEKVPPFLKDTGKGWVTAEYSMLPRSTKERITRDSVRGRIGGRSHEIQRIIGRALRSVIDLDKLGERSITIDCDVLQADGGTRTAAITGAFVALSDAVLNLIREGVLEDNPVADFIAAVSVGIVGGTLALDLNYEEDSKAEVDMNVAMTGSGLLVEVQGTAEGKPFSKDDLGSLIIMAEKGITELIGRQKEILAE
;
A
#
# COMPACT_ATOMS: atom_id res chain seq x y z
N LEU A 1 28.63 33.89 -9.94
CA LEU A 1 27.70 34.11 -8.81
C LEU A 1 26.33 34.43 -9.40
N TYR A 2 25.53 33.37 -9.67
CA TYR A 2 24.10 33.53 -10.01
C TYR A 2 23.33 33.73 -8.71
N VAL A 3 22.80 34.92 -8.52
CA VAL A 3 21.82 35.23 -7.48
C VAL A 3 20.52 34.57 -7.91
N LYS A 4 20.09 33.48 -7.26
CA LYS A 4 18.77 32.90 -7.45
C LYS A 4 17.74 33.93 -7.01
N ASN A 5 16.88 34.37 -7.94
CA ASN A 5 15.81 35.32 -7.71
C ASN A 5 14.78 34.74 -6.73
N ALA A 6 14.10 35.61 -5.99
CA ALA A 6 13.04 35.23 -5.03
C ALA A 6 11.89 34.46 -5.68
N SER A 7 11.66 34.61 -7.01
CA SER A 7 10.70 33.84 -7.80
C SER A 7 11.01 32.34 -7.89
N ASP A 8 12.29 31.93 -7.74
CA ASP A 8 12.68 30.52 -7.76
C ASP A 8 12.37 29.79 -6.43
N ARG A 9 12.02 30.51 -5.38
CA ARG A 9 11.61 29.93 -4.09
C ARG A 9 10.11 29.62 -4.02
N GLU A 10 9.27 30.32 -4.78
CA GLU A 10 7.81 30.08 -4.82
C GLU A 10 7.45 28.89 -5.70
N MET A 11 8.31 28.46 -6.65
CA MET A 11 8.06 27.30 -7.52
C MET A 11 8.41 25.93 -6.89
N ASN A 12 8.77 25.88 -5.63
CA ASN A 12 9.28 24.64 -5.00
C ASN A 12 8.31 24.02 -3.98
N VAL A 13 7.08 24.48 -3.91
CA VAL A 13 6.05 23.98 -2.99
C VAL A 13 4.86 23.50 -3.78
N ARG A 14 4.34 22.32 -3.44
CA ARG A 14 3.13 21.72 -4.03
C ARG A 14 1.88 22.51 -3.62
N ASP A 15 0.75 22.32 -4.34
CA ASP A 15 -0.51 23.03 -4.06
C ASP A 15 -1.02 22.83 -2.61
N ASP A 16 -0.66 21.71 -1.98
CA ASP A 16 -1.00 21.39 -0.58
C ASP A 16 0.06 21.86 0.44
N GLY A 17 1.08 22.57 0.01
CA GLY A 17 2.14 23.13 0.84
C GLY A 17 3.30 22.19 1.17
N ARG A 18 3.30 20.95 0.68
CA ARG A 18 4.39 20.00 0.88
C ARG A 18 5.59 20.31 -0.03
N ASN A 19 6.76 19.84 0.39
CA ASN A 19 7.90 19.68 -0.51
C ASN A 19 7.66 18.51 -1.48
N TRP A 20 8.34 18.52 -2.63
CA TRP A 20 8.20 17.48 -3.65
C TRP A 20 8.62 16.08 -3.19
N ASP A 21 9.48 16.00 -2.20
CA ASP A 21 10.03 14.79 -1.61
C ASP A 21 9.41 14.42 -0.25
N GLN A 22 8.22 14.94 0.05
CA GLN A 22 7.52 14.78 1.32
C GLN A 22 6.23 13.97 1.17
N LEU A 23 6.01 13.02 2.10
CA LEU A 23 4.74 12.30 2.22
C LEU A 23 3.61 13.22 2.68
N ARG A 24 2.37 12.90 2.33
CA ARG A 24 1.18 13.42 3.00
C ARG A 24 1.20 13.01 4.48
N PRO A 25 0.48 13.68 5.36
CA PRO A 25 0.30 13.21 6.73
C PRO A 25 -0.20 11.77 6.74
N VAL A 26 0.50 10.88 7.45
CA VAL A 26 0.14 9.46 7.56
C VAL A 26 -0.30 9.17 8.98
N LYS A 27 -1.48 8.54 9.10
CA LYS A 27 -2.01 8.03 10.36
C LYS A 27 -2.46 6.59 10.16
N ILE A 28 -2.06 5.70 11.06
CA ILE A 28 -2.50 4.31 11.10
C ILE A 28 -3.15 4.06 12.46
N THR A 29 -4.36 3.53 12.47
CA THR A 29 -5.10 3.18 13.69
C THR A 29 -5.42 1.70 13.66
N ARG A 30 -4.96 0.95 14.67
CA ARG A 30 -5.15 -0.51 14.82
C ARG A 30 -6.44 -0.84 15.55
N GLY A 31 -6.89 -2.10 15.44
CA GLY A 31 -7.98 -2.63 16.24
C GLY A 31 -9.34 -1.98 15.96
N ILE A 32 -9.58 -1.53 14.73
CA ILE A 32 -10.81 -0.82 14.34
C ILE A 32 -12.02 -1.75 14.31
N MET A 33 -11.83 -3.01 13.91
CA MET A 33 -12.91 -3.98 13.70
C MET A 33 -12.89 -5.05 14.78
N LYS A 34 -14.02 -5.19 15.49
CA LYS A 34 -14.15 -6.09 16.65
C LYS A 34 -13.96 -7.57 16.32
N TYR A 35 -14.39 -8.00 15.14
CA TYR A 35 -14.49 -9.42 14.79
C TYR A 35 -13.35 -9.92 13.89
N ALA A 36 -12.54 -9.02 13.36
CA ALA A 36 -11.36 -9.37 12.57
C ALA A 36 -10.20 -9.75 13.50
N GLU A 37 -9.41 -10.74 13.14
CA GLU A 37 -8.20 -11.15 13.87
C GLU A 37 -7.15 -10.02 13.88
N GLY A 38 -7.14 -9.18 12.83
CA GLY A 38 -6.37 -7.95 12.78
C GLY A 38 -7.08 -6.89 11.96
N SER A 39 -6.89 -5.62 12.30
CA SER A 39 -7.48 -4.55 11.50
C SER A 39 -6.73 -3.23 11.65
N ALA A 40 -6.65 -2.47 10.56
CA ALA A 40 -6.03 -1.17 10.53
C ALA A 40 -6.81 -0.21 9.61
N LEU A 41 -6.98 1.02 10.05
CA LEU A 41 -7.38 2.14 9.20
C LEU A 41 -6.12 2.94 8.90
N ILE A 42 -5.74 2.99 7.62
CA ILE A 42 -4.67 3.87 7.15
C ILE A 42 -5.26 5.11 6.49
N GLU A 43 -4.77 6.27 6.90
CA GLU A 43 -5.08 7.57 6.35
C GLU A 43 -3.79 8.19 5.82
N THR A 44 -3.75 8.52 4.53
CA THR A 44 -2.63 9.20 3.87
C THR A 44 -3.19 10.46 3.20
N GLY A 45 -3.01 11.60 3.85
CA GLY A 45 -3.76 12.81 3.52
C GLY A 45 -5.27 12.53 3.56
N GLU A 46 -5.97 12.77 2.46
CA GLU A 46 -7.41 12.51 2.34
C GLU A 46 -7.74 11.06 1.90
N THR A 47 -6.75 10.26 1.51
CA THR A 47 -6.99 8.84 1.19
C THR A 47 -7.16 8.04 2.48
N LYS A 48 -8.23 7.21 2.56
CA LYS A 48 -8.56 6.37 3.71
C LYS A 48 -8.89 4.96 3.25
N VAL A 49 -8.18 3.97 3.80
CA VAL A 49 -8.39 2.55 3.51
C VAL A 49 -8.53 1.78 4.80
N LEU A 50 -9.63 1.05 4.95
CA LEU A 50 -9.82 0.07 6.01
C LEU A 50 -9.29 -1.27 5.53
N CYS A 51 -8.39 -1.87 6.32
CA CYS A 51 -7.83 -3.19 6.07
C CYS A 51 -8.21 -4.11 7.22
N THR A 52 -8.75 -5.30 6.92
CA THR A 52 -9.06 -6.32 7.91
C THR A 52 -8.39 -7.64 7.53
N ALA A 53 -7.99 -8.42 8.51
CA ALA A 53 -7.40 -9.74 8.34
C ALA A 53 -8.31 -10.79 8.95
N THR A 54 -8.68 -11.79 8.16
CA THR A 54 -9.48 -12.94 8.57
C THR A 54 -8.64 -14.21 8.49
N PHE A 55 -8.61 -14.97 9.57
CA PHE A 55 -7.90 -16.25 9.66
C PHE A 55 -8.82 -17.43 9.40
N GLU A 56 -8.33 -18.46 8.69
CA GLU A 56 -9.04 -19.70 8.45
C GLU A 56 -8.07 -20.90 8.56
N GLU A 57 -8.49 -21.96 9.26
CA GLU A 57 -7.76 -23.24 9.37
C GLU A 57 -7.94 -24.10 8.11
N LYS A 58 -7.75 -23.50 6.95
CA LYS A 58 -7.81 -24.18 5.65
C LYS A 58 -6.95 -23.43 4.63
N VAL A 59 -6.51 -24.15 3.62
CA VAL A 59 -5.81 -23.59 2.46
C VAL A 59 -6.60 -23.83 1.18
N PRO A 60 -6.34 -23.05 0.12
CA PRO A 60 -6.86 -23.33 -1.21
C PRO A 60 -6.50 -24.75 -1.66
N PRO A 61 -7.34 -25.42 -2.52
CA PRO A 61 -7.12 -26.79 -2.94
C PRO A 61 -5.73 -27.12 -3.51
N PHE A 62 -5.10 -26.12 -4.17
CA PHE A 62 -3.77 -26.29 -4.76
C PHE A 62 -2.61 -26.34 -3.73
N LEU A 63 -2.88 -25.98 -2.45
CA LEU A 63 -1.90 -26.06 -1.36
C LEU A 63 -2.20 -27.16 -0.34
N LYS A 64 -3.30 -27.88 -0.52
CA LYS A 64 -3.65 -28.97 0.38
C LYS A 64 -2.56 -30.04 0.40
N ASP A 65 -2.22 -30.52 1.60
CA ASP A 65 -1.19 -31.53 1.86
C ASP A 65 0.24 -31.08 1.47
N THR A 66 0.48 -29.77 1.34
CA THR A 66 1.82 -29.20 1.07
C THR A 66 2.53 -28.70 2.33
N GLY A 67 1.82 -28.57 3.45
CA GLY A 67 2.32 -27.98 4.69
C GLY A 67 2.45 -26.45 4.65
N LYS A 68 2.03 -25.79 3.55
CA LYS A 68 2.19 -24.34 3.34
C LYS A 68 0.90 -23.59 3.56
N GLY A 69 1.01 -22.43 4.18
CA GLY A 69 -0.08 -21.49 4.32
C GLY A 69 -0.29 -20.60 3.09
N TRP A 70 -1.30 -19.74 3.18
CA TRP A 70 -1.62 -18.80 2.13
C TRP A 70 -2.03 -17.43 2.66
N VAL A 71 -1.62 -16.38 1.98
CA VAL A 71 -2.11 -15.03 2.20
C VAL A 71 -2.68 -14.50 0.90
N THR A 72 -3.92 -14.05 0.94
CA THR A 72 -4.61 -13.46 -0.20
C THR A 72 -5.21 -12.12 0.18
N ALA A 73 -5.64 -11.34 -0.81
CA ALA A 73 -6.29 -10.06 -0.56
C ALA A 73 -7.46 -9.83 -1.50
N GLU A 74 -8.46 -9.14 -0.98
CA GLU A 74 -9.53 -8.50 -1.73
C GLU A 74 -9.38 -6.98 -1.66
N TYR A 75 -9.87 -6.28 -2.66
CA TYR A 75 -9.81 -4.82 -2.73
C TYR A 75 -11.09 -4.28 -3.36
N SER A 76 -11.70 -3.35 -2.67
CA SER A 76 -12.93 -2.71 -3.12
C SER A 76 -12.92 -1.21 -2.81
N MET A 77 -13.72 -0.48 -3.55
CA MET A 77 -13.94 0.95 -3.32
C MET A 77 -15.40 1.19 -2.97
N LEU A 78 -15.68 1.94 -1.90
CA LEU A 78 -17.04 2.35 -1.59
C LEU A 78 -17.61 3.23 -2.72
N PRO A 79 -18.92 3.16 -3.01
CA PRO A 79 -19.53 3.94 -4.10
C PRO A 79 -19.25 5.44 -4.06
N ARG A 80 -19.09 6.01 -2.87
CA ARG A 80 -18.80 7.44 -2.65
C ARG A 80 -17.40 7.70 -2.12
N SER A 81 -16.48 6.77 -2.31
CA SER A 81 -15.06 7.01 -2.02
C SER A 81 -14.43 8.03 -2.97
N THR A 82 -15.03 8.28 -4.12
CA THR A 82 -14.59 9.22 -5.17
C THR A 82 -15.55 10.42 -5.31
N LYS A 83 -15.10 11.49 -5.98
CA LYS A 83 -15.91 12.69 -6.27
C LYS A 83 -17.24 12.33 -6.94
N GLU A 84 -17.24 11.39 -7.88
CA GLU A 84 -18.43 10.83 -8.50
C GLU A 84 -18.76 9.46 -7.93
N ARG A 85 -20.07 9.11 -7.89
CA ARG A 85 -20.49 7.80 -7.41
C ARG A 85 -20.11 6.70 -8.39
N ILE A 86 -19.34 5.72 -7.95
CA ILE A 86 -19.06 4.49 -8.71
C ILE A 86 -20.09 3.40 -8.40
N THR A 87 -20.35 2.52 -9.38
CA THR A 87 -21.25 1.38 -9.18
C THR A 87 -20.52 0.28 -8.43
N ARG A 88 -21.17 -0.35 -7.43
CA ARG A 88 -20.61 -1.51 -6.73
C ARG A 88 -20.36 -2.67 -7.69
N ASP A 89 -19.26 -3.39 -7.51
CA ASP A 89 -18.93 -4.56 -8.32
C ASP A 89 -20.00 -5.66 -8.21
N SER A 90 -20.62 -5.83 -7.04
CA SER A 90 -21.76 -6.75 -6.84
C SER A 90 -22.97 -6.43 -7.74
N VAL A 91 -23.21 -5.16 -8.05
CA VAL A 91 -24.28 -4.74 -8.98
C VAL A 91 -23.87 -4.94 -10.45
N ARG A 92 -22.57 -4.86 -10.74
CA ARG A 92 -22.03 -5.16 -12.08
C ARG A 92 -21.97 -6.65 -12.41
N GLY A 93 -22.14 -7.53 -11.40
CA GLY A 93 -22.04 -8.98 -11.54
C GLY A 93 -20.64 -9.51 -11.81
N ARG A 94 -19.62 -8.63 -11.75
CA ARG A 94 -18.20 -8.99 -11.88
C ARG A 94 -17.31 -7.96 -11.21
N ILE A 95 -16.19 -8.41 -10.69
CA ILE A 95 -15.11 -7.56 -10.18
C ILE A 95 -14.43 -6.89 -11.38
N GLY A 96 -14.14 -5.59 -11.28
CA GLY A 96 -13.43 -4.85 -12.30
C GLY A 96 -11.98 -5.32 -12.47
N GLY A 97 -11.43 -5.23 -13.70
CA GLY A 97 -10.04 -5.63 -13.97
C GLY A 97 -9.02 -4.92 -13.09
N ARG A 98 -9.22 -3.63 -12.81
CA ARG A 98 -8.40 -2.85 -11.89
C ARG A 98 -8.43 -3.40 -10.44
N SER A 99 -9.60 -3.75 -9.92
CA SER A 99 -9.72 -4.33 -8.58
C SER A 99 -9.00 -5.66 -8.51
N HIS A 100 -9.18 -6.54 -9.51
CA HIS A 100 -8.46 -7.82 -9.58
C HIS A 100 -6.94 -7.65 -9.64
N GLU A 101 -6.44 -6.68 -10.41
CA GLU A 101 -5.01 -6.38 -10.47
C GLU A 101 -4.48 -5.97 -9.10
N ILE A 102 -5.17 -5.03 -8.42
CA ILE A 102 -4.76 -4.53 -7.11
C ILE A 102 -4.79 -5.63 -6.06
N GLN A 103 -5.82 -6.50 -6.04
CA GLN A 103 -5.89 -7.67 -5.17
C GLN A 103 -4.65 -8.57 -5.31
N ARG A 104 -4.24 -8.83 -6.56
CA ARG A 104 -3.04 -9.66 -6.84
C ARG A 104 -1.75 -8.99 -6.35
N ILE A 105 -1.64 -7.67 -6.52
CA ILE A 105 -0.47 -6.90 -6.08
C ILE A 105 -0.38 -6.93 -4.55
N ILE A 106 -1.47 -6.64 -3.83
CA ILE A 106 -1.51 -6.68 -2.36
C ILE A 106 -1.13 -8.08 -1.86
N GLY A 107 -1.78 -9.12 -2.37
CA GLY A 107 -1.50 -10.50 -1.96
C GLY A 107 -0.05 -10.90 -2.22
N ARG A 108 0.54 -10.50 -3.36
CA ARG A 108 1.95 -10.76 -3.68
C ARG A 108 2.88 -10.01 -2.71
N ALA A 109 2.60 -8.74 -2.45
CA ALA A 109 3.37 -7.92 -1.55
C ALA A 109 3.41 -8.54 -0.15
N LEU A 110 2.28 -8.94 0.40
CA LEU A 110 2.22 -9.56 1.72
C LEU A 110 2.93 -10.91 1.77
N ARG A 111 2.76 -11.76 0.75
CA ARG A 111 3.47 -13.06 0.68
C ARG A 111 4.98 -12.94 0.58
N SER A 112 5.52 -11.81 0.12
CA SER A 112 6.97 -11.61 0.04
C SER A 112 7.65 -11.42 1.40
N VAL A 113 6.87 -11.11 2.44
CA VAL A 113 7.36 -10.81 3.78
C VAL A 113 6.81 -11.75 4.85
N ILE A 114 6.18 -12.85 4.45
CA ILE A 114 5.66 -13.87 5.35
C ILE A 114 6.23 -15.26 5.01
N ASP A 115 6.65 -16.00 6.02
CA ASP A 115 7.07 -17.39 5.89
C ASP A 115 5.82 -18.30 5.86
N LEU A 116 5.46 -18.76 4.67
CA LEU A 116 4.27 -19.60 4.46
C LEU A 116 4.42 -21.01 5.04
N ASP A 117 5.64 -21.50 5.23
CA ASP A 117 5.88 -22.79 5.87
C ASP A 117 5.60 -22.68 7.38
N LYS A 118 5.98 -21.58 8.04
CA LYS A 118 5.63 -21.30 9.45
C LYS A 118 4.14 -21.04 9.66
N LEU A 119 3.44 -20.48 8.67
CA LEU A 119 2.00 -20.30 8.74
C LEU A 119 1.27 -21.65 8.74
N GLY A 120 1.86 -22.69 8.12
CA GLY A 120 1.25 -24.01 7.98
C GLY A 120 0.01 -23.98 7.11
N GLU A 121 -0.75 -25.08 7.01
CA GLU A 121 -1.96 -25.16 6.15
C GLU A 121 -3.12 -24.28 6.65
N ARG A 122 -2.88 -22.99 6.74
CA ARG A 122 -3.83 -21.96 7.16
C ARG A 122 -3.84 -20.83 6.17
N SER A 123 -4.93 -20.09 6.10
CA SER A 123 -5.04 -18.91 5.23
C SER A 123 -5.31 -17.65 6.02
N ILE A 124 -4.75 -16.54 5.57
CA ILE A 124 -5.15 -15.20 5.99
C ILE A 124 -5.66 -14.45 4.78
N THR A 125 -6.92 -14.04 4.81
CA THR A 125 -7.54 -13.18 3.81
C THR A 125 -7.54 -11.75 4.31
N ILE A 126 -7.02 -10.83 3.49
CA ILE A 126 -7.01 -9.40 3.80
C ILE A 126 -8.06 -8.72 2.92
N ASP A 127 -9.01 -8.05 3.55
CA ASP A 127 -9.98 -7.20 2.87
C ASP A 127 -9.53 -5.74 2.97
N CYS A 128 -9.42 -5.06 1.83
CA CYS A 128 -9.03 -3.66 1.73
C CYS A 128 -10.19 -2.84 1.14
N ASP A 129 -10.89 -2.10 1.98
CA ASP A 129 -11.99 -1.24 1.57
C ASP A 129 -11.56 0.22 1.55
N VAL A 130 -11.57 0.83 0.36
CA VAL A 130 -11.30 2.26 0.20
C VAL A 130 -12.53 3.06 0.61
N LEU A 131 -12.41 3.77 1.73
CA LEU A 131 -13.47 4.65 2.26
C LEU A 131 -13.47 5.99 1.56
N GLN A 132 -12.27 6.53 1.26
CA GLN A 132 -12.06 7.78 0.56
C GLN A 132 -10.80 7.70 -0.29
N ALA A 133 -10.87 8.17 -1.53
CA ALA A 133 -9.79 8.10 -2.51
C ALA A 133 -9.34 9.50 -2.93
N ASP A 134 -8.06 9.78 -2.69
CA ASP A 134 -7.37 10.99 -3.13
C ASP A 134 -5.92 10.66 -3.57
N GLY A 135 -5.78 9.78 -4.56
CA GLY A 135 -4.49 9.25 -5.01
C GLY A 135 -3.90 8.19 -4.07
N GLY A 136 -3.08 7.28 -4.59
CA GLY A 136 -2.32 6.31 -3.80
C GLY A 136 -3.16 5.24 -3.06
N THR A 137 -4.39 4.92 -3.50
CA THR A 137 -5.24 3.96 -2.78
C THR A 137 -4.65 2.56 -2.72
N ARG A 138 -3.98 2.08 -3.79
CA ARG A 138 -3.33 0.76 -3.84
C ARG A 138 -2.10 0.69 -2.92
N THR A 139 -1.32 1.75 -2.86
CA THR A 139 -0.11 1.83 -2.02
C THR A 139 -0.49 1.94 -0.54
N ALA A 140 -1.49 2.74 -0.21
CA ALA A 140 -2.08 2.79 1.13
C ALA A 140 -2.66 1.42 1.55
N ALA A 141 -3.35 0.72 0.63
CA ALA A 141 -3.88 -0.62 0.90
C ALA A 141 -2.76 -1.62 1.24
N ILE A 142 -1.63 -1.65 0.51
CA ILE A 142 -0.49 -2.52 0.83
C ILE A 142 0.06 -2.20 2.22
N THR A 143 0.28 -0.93 2.51
CA THR A 143 0.88 -0.46 3.77
C THR A 143 -0.04 -0.74 4.97
N GLY A 144 -1.35 -0.51 4.84
CA GLY A 144 -2.34 -0.81 5.88
C GLY A 144 -2.63 -2.29 6.03
N ALA A 145 -2.67 -3.04 4.92
CA ALA A 145 -2.85 -4.50 4.92
C ALA A 145 -1.74 -5.22 5.70
N PHE A 146 -0.50 -4.74 5.60
CA PHE A 146 0.61 -5.30 6.37
C PHE A 146 0.39 -5.11 7.89
N VAL A 147 -0.12 -3.97 8.32
CA VAL A 147 -0.41 -3.74 9.75
C VAL A 147 -1.55 -4.65 10.23
N ALA A 148 -2.62 -4.78 9.44
CA ALA A 148 -3.73 -5.69 9.76
C ALA A 148 -3.27 -7.15 9.82
N LEU A 149 -2.42 -7.59 8.87
CA LEU A 149 -1.81 -8.91 8.85
C LEU A 149 -0.96 -9.16 10.11
N SER A 150 -0.10 -8.20 10.47
CA SER A 150 0.77 -8.30 11.63
C SER A 150 -0.01 -8.38 12.93
N ASP A 151 -1.10 -7.61 13.06
CA ASP A 151 -2.02 -7.68 14.20
C ASP A 151 -2.68 -9.06 14.32
N ALA A 152 -3.17 -9.60 13.21
CA ALA A 152 -3.78 -10.93 13.19
C ALA A 152 -2.77 -11.99 13.63
N VAL A 153 -1.55 -11.97 13.09
CA VAL A 153 -0.48 -12.90 13.48
C VAL A 153 -0.17 -12.80 14.97
N LEU A 154 -0.01 -11.58 15.50
CA LEU A 154 0.28 -11.37 16.93
C LEU A 154 -0.85 -11.89 17.82
N ASN A 155 -2.11 -11.71 17.44
CA ASN A 155 -3.25 -12.24 18.17
C ASN A 155 -3.28 -13.77 18.12
N LEU A 156 -3.05 -14.39 16.96
CA LEU A 156 -2.98 -15.84 16.81
C LEU A 156 -1.85 -16.48 17.63
N ILE A 157 -0.72 -15.80 17.78
CA ILE A 157 0.36 -16.23 18.68
C ILE A 157 -0.07 -16.14 20.15
N ARG A 158 -0.71 -15.04 20.56
CA ARG A 158 -1.23 -14.86 21.93
C ARG A 158 -2.28 -15.91 22.32
N GLU A 159 -3.08 -16.34 21.35
CA GLU A 159 -4.10 -17.39 21.50
C GLU A 159 -3.53 -18.81 21.41
N GLY A 160 -2.24 -18.96 21.11
CA GLY A 160 -1.56 -20.25 20.97
C GLY A 160 -1.92 -21.01 19.68
N VAL A 161 -2.50 -20.35 18.69
CA VAL A 161 -2.82 -20.91 17.36
C VAL A 161 -1.57 -21.01 16.49
N LEU A 162 -0.68 -20.02 16.60
CA LEU A 162 0.65 -20.02 15.98
C LEU A 162 1.73 -20.12 17.06
N GLU A 163 2.72 -20.99 16.83
CA GLU A 163 3.87 -21.16 17.76
C GLU A 163 4.92 -20.07 17.53
N ASP A 164 5.20 -19.77 16.27
CA ASP A 164 6.21 -18.82 15.84
C ASP A 164 5.62 -17.68 15.04
N ASN A 165 6.31 -16.53 15.00
CA ASN A 165 5.94 -15.42 14.13
C ASN A 165 6.36 -15.71 12.67
N PRO A 166 5.42 -15.88 11.74
CA PRO A 166 5.73 -16.07 10.33
C PRO A 166 6.11 -14.77 9.60
N VAL A 167 5.93 -13.58 10.20
CA VAL A 167 6.30 -12.30 9.58
C VAL A 167 7.82 -12.16 9.58
N ALA A 168 8.42 -12.19 8.39
CA ALA A 168 9.87 -12.18 8.19
C ALA A 168 10.46 -10.78 7.99
N ASP A 169 9.69 -9.85 7.45
CA ASP A 169 10.11 -8.47 7.18
C ASP A 169 8.88 -7.54 7.14
N PHE A 170 9.13 -6.24 7.09
CA PHE A 170 8.12 -5.20 6.84
C PHE A 170 7.91 -5.02 5.34
N ILE A 171 6.76 -4.43 4.96
CA ILE A 171 6.50 -3.99 3.60
C ILE A 171 5.64 -2.74 3.59
N ALA A 172 6.01 -1.78 2.77
CA ALA A 172 5.18 -0.62 2.48
C ALA A 172 5.25 -0.26 0.99
N ALA A 173 4.35 0.59 0.56
CA ALA A 173 4.29 1.07 -0.81
C ALA A 173 3.95 2.55 -0.87
N VAL A 174 4.44 3.22 -1.92
CA VAL A 174 4.18 4.63 -2.17
C VAL A 174 4.02 4.88 -3.67
N SER A 175 3.28 5.92 -4.03
CA SER A 175 3.30 6.47 -5.39
C SER A 175 4.39 7.51 -5.54
N VAL A 176 5.03 7.52 -6.69
CA VAL A 176 5.98 8.56 -7.12
C VAL A 176 5.69 8.92 -8.57
N GLY A 177 6.07 10.09 -9.00
CA GLY A 177 5.83 10.48 -10.40
C GLY A 177 6.65 11.67 -10.85
N ILE A 178 6.41 12.08 -12.08
CA ILE A 178 6.93 13.33 -12.64
C ILE A 178 5.73 14.23 -12.94
N VAL A 179 5.69 15.38 -12.29
CA VAL A 179 4.61 16.37 -12.41
C VAL A 179 5.21 17.72 -12.78
N GLY A 180 4.86 18.25 -13.96
CA GLY A 180 5.46 19.48 -14.47
C GLY A 180 6.99 19.42 -14.58
N GLY A 181 7.53 18.24 -14.96
CA GLY A 181 8.97 18.00 -15.07
C GLY A 181 9.69 17.85 -13.72
N THR A 182 8.97 17.81 -12.59
CA THR A 182 9.53 17.67 -11.23
C THR A 182 9.20 16.30 -10.65
N LEU A 183 10.19 15.63 -10.04
CA LEU A 183 9.96 14.39 -9.30
C LEU A 183 9.09 14.66 -8.06
N ALA A 184 8.07 13.85 -7.85
CA ALA A 184 7.11 13.99 -6.77
C ALA A 184 6.92 12.68 -6.01
N LEU A 185 6.97 12.76 -4.68
CA LEU A 185 6.68 11.66 -3.76
C LEU A 185 5.22 11.75 -3.30
N ASP A 186 4.52 10.60 -3.25
CA ASP A 186 3.18 10.45 -2.70
C ASP A 186 2.17 11.42 -3.35
N LEU A 187 1.82 11.10 -4.59
CA LEU A 187 0.91 11.89 -5.42
C LEU A 187 -0.51 11.88 -4.85
N ASN A 188 -1.13 13.05 -4.70
CA ASN A 188 -2.57 13.17 -4.52
C ASN A 188 -3.30 12.98 -5.87
N TYR A 189 -4.63 12.98 -5.87
CA TYR A 189 -5.42 12.74 -7.08
C TYR A 189 -5.18 13.80 -8.17
N GLU A 190 -5.03 15.07 -7.80
CA GLU A 190 -4.83 16.16 -8.75
C GLU A 190 -3.46 16.05 -9.44
N GLU A 191 -2.44 15.63 -8.71
CA GLU A 191 -1.09 15.42 -9.23
C GLU A 191 -1.02 14.16 -10.08
N ASP A 192 -1.58 13.04 -9.60
CA ASP A 192 -1.68 11.76 -10.29
C ASP A 192 -2.35 11.93 -11.67
N SER A 193 -3.45 12.69 -11.71
CA SER A 193 -4.19 12.96 -12.96
C SER A 193 -3.47 13.84 -13.99
N LYS A 194 -2.42 14.55 -13.58
CA LYS A 194 -1.63 15.46 -14.43
C LYS A 194 -0.19 14.98 -14.61
N ALA A 195 0.18 13.86 -13.98
CA ALA A 195 1.54 13.34 -14.01
C ALA A 195 1.93 12.92 -15.44
N GLU A 196 3.13 13.29 -15.86
CA GLU A 196 3.76 12.77 -17.11
C GLU A 196 4.20 11.31 -16.91
N VAL A 197 4.56 10.96 -15.68
CA VAL A 197 4.88 9.60 -15.24
C VAL A 197 4.22 9.35 -13.91
N ASP A 198 3.41 8.29 -13.80
CA ASP A 198 2.90 7.73 -12.55
C ASP A 198 3.56 6.38 -12.30
N MET A 199 4.07 6.19 -11.09
CA MET A 199 4.72 4.95 -10.68
C MET A 199 4.33 4.59 -9.24
N ASN A 200 4.03 3.30 -9.05
CA ASN A 200 3.79 2.72 -7.73
C ASN A 200 4.92 1.75 -7.41
N VAL A 201 5.51 1.88 -6.24
CA VAL A 201 6.62 1.05 -5.77
C VAL A 201 6.25 0.42 -4.44
N ALA A 202 6.45 -0.90 -4.32
CA ALA A 202 6.40 -1.62 -3.05
C ALA A 202 7.78 -2.23 -2.75
N MET A 203 8.25 -2.05 -1.51
CA MET A 203 9.57 -2.46 -1.07
C MET A 203 9.53 -3.01 0.34
N THR A 204 10.38 -4.00 0.62
CA THR A 204 10.52 -4.58 1.96
C THR A 204 11.34 -3.68 2.89
N GLY A 205 11.28 -3.97 4.19
CA GLY A 205 12.09 -3.29 5.22
C GLY A 205 13.60 -3.50 5.06
N SER A 206 14.00 -4.57 4.38
CA SER A 206 15.39 -4.82 3.98
C SER A 206 15.81 -4.14 2.68
N GLY A 207 14.92 -3.33 2.06
CA GLY A 207 15.24 -2.56 0.85
C GLY A 207 15.09 -3.34 -0.46
N LEU A 208 14.40 -4.49 -0.46
CA LEU A 208 14.18 -5.28 -1.67
C LEU A 208 12.89 -4.85 -2.38
N LEU A 209 12.98 -4.66 -3.69
CA LEU A 209 11.82 -4.33 -4.54
C LEU A 209 10.91 -5.55 -4.68
N VAL A 210 9.61 -5.36 -4.43
CA VAL A 210 8.57 -6.37 -4.60
C VAL A 210 7.68 -6.08 -5.79
N GLU A 211 7.35 -4.80 -6.01
CA GLU A 211 6.55 -4.35 -7.15
C GLU A 211 7.06 -3.00 -7.62
N VAL A 212 7.20 -2.85 -8.93
CA VAL A 212 7.46 -1.58 -9.60
C VAL A 212 6.52 -1.51 -10.80
N GLN A 213 5.54 -0.60 -10.75
CA GLN A 213 4.57 -0.39 -11.82
C GLN A 213 4.62 1.08 -12.21
N GLY A 214 5.11 1.38 -13.39
CA GLY A 214 5.22 2.75 -13.89
C GLY A 214 4.61 2.89 -15.28
N THR A 215 3.94 4.00 -15.51
CA THR A 215 3.31 4.34 -16.78
C THR A 215 3.71 5.75 -17.18
N ALA A 216 4.05 5.94 -18.46
CA ALA A 216 4.24 7.25 -19.05
C ALA A 216 2.94 7.71 -19.71
N GLU A 217 2.45 8.87 -19.31
CA GLU A 217 1.30 9.52 -19.91
C GLU A 217 1.80 10.52 -20.97
N GLY A 218 1.86 10.07 -22.21
CA GLY A 218 2.24 10.91 -23.34
C GLY A 218 3.65 10.67 -23.87
N LYS A 219 4.72 11.02 -23.14
CA LYS A 219 6.11 10.84 -23.59
C LYS A 219 6.83 9.78 -22.77
N PRO A 220 7.59 8.87 -23.39
CA PRO A 220 8.43 7.92 -22.67
C PRO A 220 9.40 8.61 -21.71
N PHE A 221 9.64 8.01 -20.57
CA PHE A 221 10.65 8.45 -19.59
C PHE A 221 11.93 7.62 -19.69
N SER A 222 13.04 8.17 -19.21
CA SER A 222 14.36 7.56 -19.34
C SER A 222 14.62 6.52 -18.22
N LYS A 223 15.70 5.74 -18.37
CA LYS A 223 16.18 4.85 -17.30
C LYS A 223 16.71 5.64 -16.09
N ASP A 224 17.24 6.85 -16.33
CA ASP A 224 17.73 7.70 -15.25
C ASP A 224 16.56 8.28 -14.44
N ASP A 225 15.44 8.62 -15.11
CA ASP A 225 14.20 8.99 -14.43
C ASP A 225 13.67 7.83 -13.58
N LEU A 226 13.67 6.60 -14.13
CA LEU A 226 13.29 5.40 -13.38
C LEU A 226 14.14 5.23 -12.12
N GLY A 227 15.46 5.36 -12.24
CA GLY A 227 16.38 5.27 -11.10
C GLY A 227 16.07 6.33 -10.03
N SER A 228 15.83 7.57 -10.47
CA SER A 228 15.51 8.69 -9.58
C SER A 228 14.15 8.50 -8.86
N LEU A 229 13.14 7.98 -9.58
CA LEU A 229 11.83 7.65 -9.00
C LEU A 229 11.93 6.53 -7.96
N ILE A 230 12.75 5.50 -8.20
CA ILE A 230 12.96 4.41 -7.23
C ILE A 230 13.64 4.95 -5.97
N ILE A 231 14.66 5.80 -6.08
CA ILE A 231 15.34 6.42 -4.93
C ILE A 231 14.35 7.28 -4.13
N MET A 232 13.50 8.04 -4.82
CA MET A 232 12.46 8.83 -4.15
C MET A 232 11.43 7.95 -3.42
N ALA A 233 11.01 6.84 -4.04
CA ALA A 233 10.10 5.87 -3.44
C ALA A 233 10.72 5.21 -2.20
N GLU A 234 12.00 4.84 -2.24
CA GLU A 234 12.72 4.25 -1.10
C GLU A 234 12.71 5.18 0.12
N LYS A 235 12.90 6.50 -0.08
CA LYS A 235 12.78 7.49 0.99
C LYS A 235 11.39 7.43 1.66
N GLY A 236 10.32 7.49 0.86
CA GLY A 236 8.95 7.45 1.37
C GLY A 236 8.60 6.13 2.05
N ILE A 237 9.01 5.01 1.46
CA ILE A 237 8.77 3.66 2.01
C ILE A 237 9.50 3.49 3.35
N THR A 238 10.73 3.98 3.47
CA THR A 238 11.49 3.93 4.72
C THR A 238 10.76 4.68 5.84
N GLU A 239 10.18 5.84 5.54
CA GLU A 239 9.37 6.58 6.50
C GLU A 239 8.09 5.83 6.88
N LEU A 240 7.37 5.26 5.90
CA LEU A 240 6.16 4.45 6.14
C LEU A 240 6.45 3.22 7.01
N ILE A 241 7.55 2.52 6.74
CA ILE A 241 8.00 1.38 7.57
C ILE A 241 8.36 1.83 8.99
N GLY A 242 8.95 3.02 9.15
CA GLY A 242 9.16 3.64 10.46
C GLY A 242 7.84 3.77 11.23
N ARG A 243 6.78 4.28 10.59
CA ARG A 243 5.44 4.38 11.18
C ARG A 243 4.83 3.01 11.52
N GLN A 244 5.01 2.02 10.64
CA GLN A 244 4.55 0.65 10.93
C GLN A 244 5.24 0.08 12.16
N LYS A 245 6.56 0.28 12.31
CA LYS A 245 7.33 -0.17 13.48
C LYS A 245 6.89 0.52 14.76
N GLU A 246 6.67 1.84 14.72
CA GLU A 246 6.16 2.60 15.87
C GLU A 246 4.82 2.05 16.34
N ILE A 247 3.84 1.91 15.44
CA ILE A 247 2.49 1.49 15.79
C ILE A 247 2.39 0.01 16.20
N LEU A 248 3.24 -0.87 15.66
CA LEU A 248 3.26 -2.30 16.01
C LEU A 248 4.05 -2.60 17.29
N ALA A 249 4.84 -1.66 17.81
CA ALA A 249 5.53 -1.76 19.08
C ALA A 249 4.64 -1.42 20.29
N GLU A 250 3.51 -0.75 20.08
CA GLU A 250 2.49 -0.43 21.08
C GLU A 250 1.62 -1.67 21.40
#